data_5a47f3f2b3a39fd1b32ab22e2fdf86f2
#
_entry.id   5a47f3f2b3a39fd1b32ab22e2fdf86f2
#
_cell.length_a   1.000
_cell.length_b   1.000
_cell.length_c   1.000
_cell.angle_alpha   90.00
_cell.angle_beta   90.00
_cell.angle_gamma   90.00
#
_symmetry.space_group_name_H-M   'P 1'
#
loop_
_entity.id
_entity.type
_entity.pdbx_description
1 polymer ?
#
loop_
_entity_poly.entity_id
_entity_poly.type
_entity_poly.pdbx_seq_one_letter_code
_entity_poly.pdbx_strand_id
1 'polypeptide(L)'
;MSAPRGSPGLALLLMAMGFAGCHSAPEPKVWNDSSGASPVQDRGEALANFALSLRGTRYRFGGATRDGFDCSGLVFYAHRQFGLTVPRTSREQAEQATDVKPRKLKRGDLVFFRIDSRRVNHVGIYIGERRFVHAPGAGKPVTVNSLDDEFYSERFSSAGRFWQQSPR
;
A
#
# COMPACT_ATOMS: atom_id res chain seq x y z
N MET A 1 18.86 -82.01 -23.00
CA MET A 1 18.29 -82.11 -24.38
C MET A 1 17.81 -80.66 -24.74
N SER A 2 18.41 -80.14 -25.79
CA SER A 2 17.89 -79.18 -26.76
C SER A 2 17.62 -77.75 -26.28
N ALA A 3 18.55 -76.90 -26.64
CA ALA A 3 18.25 -75.50 -27.06
C ALA A 3 17.49 -75.54 -28.40
N PRO A 4 16.82 -74.41 -28.82
CA PRO A 4 17.51 -73.41 -29.63
C PRO A 4 17.03 -71.95 -29.42
N ARG A 5 17.93 -71.02 -29.61
CA ARG A 5 18.15 -70.01 -30.70
C ARG A 5 16.95 -69.13 -31.10
N GLY A 6 17.20 -67.82 -31.07
CA GLY A 6 16.62 -66.95 -32.09
C GLY A 6 16.54 -65.48 -31.65
N SER A 7 17.53 -64.74 -31.98
CA SER A 7 17.62 -63.56 -32.84
C SER A 7 17.14 -62.20 -32.36
N PRO A 8 17.76 -61.14 -32.85
CA PRO A 8 17.84 -59.81 -32.16
C PRO A 8 16.78 -58.89 -32.70
N GLY A 9 16.25 -58.10 -31.78
CA GLY A 9 15.25 -57.08 -32.09
C GLY A 9 15.69 -55.71 -31.60
N LEU A 10 16.17 -54.98 -32.53
CA LEU A 10 16.05 -53.56 -32.78
C LEU A 10 15.95 -52.60 -31.54
N ALA A 11 17.06 -52.00 -31.22
CA ALA A 11 17.16 -50.89 -30.31
C ALA A 11 16.44 -49.67 -30.90
N LEU A 12 15.29 -49.31 -30.34
CA LEU A 12 14.60 -48.03 -30.63
C LEU A 12 15.12 -46.96 -29.69
N LEU A 13 15.99 -46.10 -30.20
CA LEU A 13 16.56 -44.94 -29.53
C LEU A 13 15.48 -43.87 -29.45
N LEU A 14 14.78 -43.77 -28.32
CA LEU A 14 13.89 -42.66 -28.04
C LEU A 14 14.72 -41.47 -27.55
N MET A 15 14.95 -40.51 -28.46
CA MET A 15 15.43 -39.17 -28.14
C MET A 15 14.36 -38.46 -27.30
N ALA A 16 14.60 -38.33 -26.02
CA ALA A 16 13.85 -37.42 -25.15
C ALA A 16 14.32 -35.99 -25.45
N MET A 17 13.53 -35.24 -26.22
CA MET A 17 13.68 -33.79 -26.35
C MET A 17 13.26 -33.16 -25.04
N GLY A 18 14.25 -32.74 -24.24
CA GLY A 18 14.06 -31.91 -23.06
C GLY A 18 13.58 -30.51 -23.45
N PHE A 19 12.32 -30.22 -23.27
CA PHE A 19 11.83 -28.84 -23.28
C PHE A 19 12.34 -28.15 -22.03
N ALA A 20 13.45 -27.42 -22.15
CA ALA A 20 13.85 -26.43 -21.15
C ALA A 20 12.85 -25.25 -21.21
N GLY A 21 11.79 -25.35 -20.46
CA GLY A 21 10.87 -24.25 -20.23
C GLY A 21 11.58 -23.17 -19.41
N CYS A 22 12.09 -22.12 -20.05
CA CYS A 22 12.49 -20.91 -19.38
C CYS A 22 11.24 -20.28 -18.74
N HIS A 23 11.06 -20.46 -17.43
CA HIS A 23 10.14 -19.65 -16.64
C HIS A 23 10.75 -18.26 -16.52
N SER A 24 10.39 -17.40 -17.45
CA SER A 24 10.66 -15.96 -17.30
C SER A 24 9.83 -15.46 -16.12
N ALA A 25 10.50 -15.08 -15.05
CA ALA A 25 9.85 -14.35 -13.98
C ALA A 25 9.20 -13.08 -14.57
N PRO A 26 7.98 -12.70 -14.12
CA PRO A 26 7.36 -11.47 -14.61
C PRO A 26 8.27 -10.29 -14.26
N GLU A 27 8.75 -9.61 -15.28
CA GLU A 27 9.50 -8.36 -15.14
C GLU A 27 8.67 -7.36 -14.32
N PRO A 28 9.29 -6.62 -13.39
CA PRO A 28 8.60 -5.55 -12.68
C PRO A 28 8.11 -4.53 -13.71
N LYS A 29 6.80 -4.30 -13.76
CA LYS A 29 6.21 -3.28 -14.63
C LYS A 29 6.81 -1.93 -14.29
N VAL A 30 7.77 -1.47 -15.09
CA VAL A 30 8.24 -0.10 -15.07
C VAL A 30 7.12 0.74 -15.67
N TRP A 31 6.45 1.53 -14.83
CA TRP A 31 5.45 2.50 -15.24
C TRP A 31 6.15 3.68 -15.90
N ASN A 32 6.40 3.59 -17.20
CA ASN A 32 6.76 4.75 -18.04
C ASN A 32 5.46 5.38 -18.51
N ASP A 33 4.90 6.29 -17.72
CA ASP A 33 3.82 7.15 -18.18
C ASP A 33 4.42 8.45 -18.72
N SER A 34 4.17 8.72 -19.99
CA SER A 34 4.65 9.89 -20.75
C SER A 34 3.85 11.18 -20.44
N SER A 35 3.04 11.18 -19.42
CA SER A 35 2.31 12.36 -18.95
C SER A 35 3.20 13.15 -17.99
N GLY A 36 3.93 14.13 -18.44
CA GLY A 36 4.78 15.15 -17.75
C GLY A 36 4.74 15.33 -16.22
N ALA A 37 4.19 14.38 -15.47
CA ALA A 37 4.18 14.32 -14.03
C ALA A 37 5.51 13.74 -13.51
N SER A 38 6.05 14.33 -12.44
CA SER A 38 7.25 13.80 -11.78
C SER A 38 6.98 12.42 -11.21
N PRO A 39 7.87 11.40 -11.38
CA PRO A 39 7.72 10.07 -10.78
C PRO A 39 7.43 10.07 -9.28
N VAL A 40 7.83 11.12 -8.59
CA VAL A 40 7.55 11.35 -7.17
C VAL A 40 6.10 11.77 -6.94
N GLN A 41 5.51 12.57 -7.84
CA GLN A 41 4.11 13.00 -7.72
C GLN A 41 3.15 11.83 -8.01
N ASP A 42 3.51 10.97 -8.95
CA ASP A 42 2.76 9.75 -9.26
C ASP A 42 2.69 8.78 -8.08
N ARG A 43 3.71 8.77 -7.22
CA ARG A 43 3.72 7.93 -6.01
C ARG A 43 2.65 8.34 -5.01
N GLY A 44 2.44 9.65 -4.79
CA GLY A 44 1.37 10.16 -3.92
C GLY A 44 -0.03 9.81 -4.43
N GLU A 45 -0.23 9.96 -5.74
CA GLU A 45 -1.48 9.56 -6.40
C GLU A 45 -1.75 8.06 -6.28
N ALA A 46 -0.73 7.24 -6.58
CA ALA A 46 -0.83 5.79 -6.49
C ALA A 46 -1.13 5.33 -5.06
N LEU A 47 -0.47 5.94 -4.06
CA LEU A 47 -0.69 5.68 -2.64
C LEU A 47 -2.14 6.00 -2.23
N ALA A 48 -2.66 7.16 -2.63
CA ALA A 48 -4.03 7.57 -2.33
C ALA A 48 -5.05 6.62 -2.98
N ASN A 49 -4.84 6.25 -4.23
CA ASN A 49 -5.71 5.30 -4.95
C ASN A 49 -5.66 3.91 -4.31
N PHE A 50 -4.47 3.45 -3.91
CA PHE A 50 -4.34 2.19 -3.20
C PHE A 50 -5.07 2.22 -1.85
N ALA A 51 -4.91 3.29 -1.06
CA ALA A 51 -5.61 3.44 0.20
C ALA A 51 -7.14 3.46 0.03
N LEU A 52 -7.64 4.10 -1.03
CA LEU A 52 -9.05 4.07 -1.41
C LEU A 52 -9.56 2.66 -1.74
N SER A 53 -8.74 1.81 -2.34
CA SER A 53 -9.12 0.42 -2.64
C SER A 53 -9.31 -0.45 -1.39
N LEU A 54 -8.87 0.03 -0.22
CA LEU A 54 -9.03 -0.64 1.07
C LEU A 54 -10.32 -0.24 1.80
N ARG A 55 -11.16 0.62 1.23
CA ARG A 55 -12.47 0.99 1.80
C ARG A 55 -13.33 -0.25 2.05
N GLY A 56 -14.08 -0.20 3.12
CA GLY A 56 -14.92 -1.33 3.54
C GLY A 56 -14.20 -2.37 4.40
N THR A 57 -12.85 -2.37 4.46
CA THR A 57 -12.11 -3.23 5.38
C THR A 57 -12.47 -2.89 6.82
N ARG A 58 -12.78 -3.89 7.64
CA ARG A 58 -13.18 -3.71 9.04
C ARG A 58 -12.10 -3.01 9.87
N TYR A 59 -12.52 -2.27 10.86
CA TYR A 59 -11.62 -1.77 11.88
C TYR A 59 -11.12 -2.92 12.77
N ARG A 60 -9.84 -2.88 13.10
CA ARG A 60 -9.22 -3.78 14.10
C ARG A 60 -8.16 -3.00 14.87
N PHE A 61 -8.32 -2.88 16.18
CA PHE A 61 -7.31 -2.26 17.02
C PHE A 61 -5.96 -2.98 16.88
N GLY A 62 -4.88 -2.25 16.65
CA GLY A 62 -3.56 -2.82 16.36
C GLY A 62 -3.43 -3.50 14.99
N GLY A 63 -4.47 -3.48 14.16
CA GLY A 63 -4.48 -4.10 12.83
C GLY A 63 -3.68 -3.32 11.80
N ALA A 64 -2.94 -4.04 10.94
CA ALA A 64 -2.15 -3.49 9.85
C ALA A 64 -2.11 -4.43 8.64
N THR A 65 -3.18 -5.20 8.40
CA THR A 65 -3.34 -6.14 7.29
C THR A 65 -4.75 -6.03 6.70
N ARG A 66 -4.99 -6.69 5.57
CA ARG A 66 -6.33 -6.75 4.97
C ARG A 66 -7.40 -7.41 5.84
N ASP A 67 -7.01 -8.10 6.92
CA ASP A 67 -7.95 -8.65 7.90
C ASP A 67 -8.53 -7.59 8.85
N GLY A 68 -8.00 -6.38 8.82
CA GLY A 68 -8.47 -5.24 9.57
C GLY A 68 -7.37 -4.23 9.86
N PHE A 69 -7.76 -2.97 9.93
CA PHE A 69 -6.87 -1.83 10.16
C PHE A 69 -7.30 -1.01 11.38
N ASP A 70 -6.32 -0.51 12.14
CA ASP A 70 -6.49 0.75 12.84
C ASP A 70 -6.05 1.93 11.95
N CYS A 71 -6.21 3.17 12.40
CA CYS A 71 -5.92 4.37 11.60
C CYS A 71 -4.47 4.41 11.10
N SER A 72 -3.50 4.24 11.99
CA SER A 72 -2.07 4.26 11.67
C SER A 72 -1.60 2.97 10.97
N GLY A 73 -2.26 1.84 11.20
CA GLY A 73 -2.01 0.58 10.51
C GLY A 73 -2.43 0.60 9.05
N LEU A 74 -3.50 1.30 8.70
CA LEU A 74 -3.87 1.57 7.31
C LEU A 74 -2.77 2.36 6.60
N VAL A 75 -2.27 3.42 7.21
CA VAL A 75 -1.15 4.23 6.70
C VAL A 75 0.10 3.38 6.52
N PHE A 76 0.47 2.64 7.57
CA PHE A 76 1.63 1.75 7.57
C PHE A 76 1.56 0.71 6.44
N TYR A 77 0.43 0.04 6.30
CA TYR A 77 0.22 -0.96 5.26
C TYR A 77 0.28 -0.34 3.86
N ALA A 78 -0.41 0.78 3.63
CA ALA A 78 -0.45 1.44 2.34
C ALA A 78 0.95 1.89 1.90
N HIS A 79 1.73 2.53 2.76
CA HIS A 79 3.08 3.01 2.44
C HIS A 79 4.04 1.86 2.11
N ARG A 80 3.95 0.73 2.83
CA ARG A 80 4.79 -0.44 2.55
C ARG A 80 4.60 -1.03 1.15
N GLN A 81 3.43 -0.89 0.54
CA GLN A 81 3.19 -1.35 -0.83
C GLN A 81 4.03 -0.57 -1.86
N PHE A 82 4.51 0.60 -1.49
CA PHE A 82 5.35 1.48 -2.32
C PHE A 82 6.81 1.54 -1.84
N GLY A 83 7.23 0.57 -1.00
CA GLY A 83 8.60 0.53 -0.47
C GLY A 83 8.92 1.66 0.50
N LEU A 84 7.92 2.34 1.06
CA LEU A 84 8.09 3.44 2.00
C LEU A 84 8.04 2.93 3.44
N THR A 85 8.98 3.38 4.25
CA THR A 85 9.01 3.08 5.69
C THR A 85 8.34 4.21 6.46
N VAL A 86 7.31 3.87 7.24
CA VAL A 86 6.62 4.81 8.13
C VAL A 86 6.50 4.18 9.53
N PRO A 87 6.47 4.97 10.61
CA PRO A 87 6.25 4.45 11.95
C PRO A 87 4.89 3.76 12.10
N ARG A 88 4.77 2.93 13.14
CA ARG A 88 3.53 2.19 13.37
C ARG A 88 2.43 3.02 14.00
N THR A 89 2.74 4.03 14.78
CA THR A 89 1.76 4.82 15.53
C THR A 89 1.49 6.18 14.87
N SER A 90 0.26 6.68 14.98
CA SER A 90 -0.12 7.99 14.41
C SER A 90 0.69 9.15 15.00
N ARG A 91 1.10 9.05 16.26
CA ARG A 91 1.94 10.06 16.91
C ARG A 91 3.34 10.10 16.27
N GLU A 92 4.01 8.96 16.18
CA GLU A 92 5.33 8.88 15.54
C GLU A 92 5.27 9.25 14.06
N GLN A 93 4.18 8.89 13.36
CA GLN A 93 3.95 9.32 11.99
C GLN A 93 3.88 10.84 11.88
N ALA A 94 3.19 11.51 12.80
CA ALA A 94 3.14 12.97 12.83
C ALA A 94 4.49 13.62 13.18
N GLU A 95 5.26 13.00 14.07
CA GLU A 95 6.57 13.50 14.50
C GLU A 95 7.65 13.35 13.40
N GLN A 96 7.55 12.31 12.54
CA GLN A 96 8.59 11.97 11.55
C GLN A 96 8.22 12.37 10.11
N ALA A 97 6.97 12.71 9.84
CA ALA A 97 6.56 13.17 8.52
C ALA A 97 7.19 14.53 8.18
N THR A 98 7.52 14.74 6.91
CA THR A 98 7.85 16.08 6.42
C THR A 98 6.61 16.97 6.49
N ASP A 99 6.68 18.08 7.19
CA ASP A 99 5.56 19.00 7.37
C ASP A 99 4.97 19.50 6.05
N VAL A 100 3.65 19.51 5.96
CA VAL A 100 2.88 20.03 4.84
C VAL A 100 1.89 21.09 5.32
N LYS A 101 1.96 22.28 4.75
CA LYS A 101 0.95 23.31 5.03
C LYS A 101 -0.41 22.88 4.48
N PRO A 102 -1.53 23.06 5.21
CA PRO A 102 -2.86 22.59 4.79
C PRO A 102 -3.27 23.03 3.35
N ARG A 103 -2.89 24.25 2.95
CA ARG A 103 -3.12 24.77 1.59
C ARG A 103 -2.26 24.11 0.48
N LYS A 104 -1.26 23.31 0.87
CA LYS A 104 -0.34 22.60 -0.05
C LYS A 104 -0.52 21.08 0.00
N LEU A 105 -1.61 20.61 0.56
CA LEU A 105 -1.96 19.18 0.59
C LEU A 105 -2.04 18.63 -0.84
N LYS A 106 -1.43 17.48 -1.03
CA LYS A 106 -1.47 16.65 -2.24
C LYS A 106 -1.97 15.26 -1.90
N ARG A 107 -2.55 14.59 -2.86
CA ARG A 107 -2.99 13.20 -2.68
C ARG A 107 -1.83 12.33 -2.18
N GLY A 108 -2.10 11.46 -1.21
CA GLY A 108 -1.10 10.65 -0.52
C GLY A 108 -0.48 11.29 0.73
N ASP A 109 -0.75 12.57 1.00
CA ASP A 109 -0.34 13.19 2.26
C ASP A 109 -1.13 12.64 3.44
N LEU A 110 -0.56 12.75 4.63
CA LEU A 110 -1.21 12.37 5.86
C LEU A 110 -1.85 13.59 6.51
N VAL A 111 -3.04 13.39 7.06
CA VAL A 111 -3.75 14.38 7.87
C VAL A 111 -3.91 13.82 9.28
N PHE A 112 -3.49 14.60 10.28
CA PHE A 112 -3.40 14.18 11.67
C PHE A 112 -4.41 14.92 12.53
N PHE A 113 -4.99 14.20 13.48
CA PHE A 113 -6.04 14.71 14.35
C PHE A 113 -5.76 14.41 15.83
N ARG A 114 -6.35 15.26 16.71
CA ARG A 114 -6.42 15.06 18.15
C ARG A 114 -7.87 14.77 18.52
N ILE A 115 -8.25 13.50 18.46
CA ILE A 115 -9.60 13.06 18.81
C ILE A 115 -9.63 12.72 20.29
N ASP A 116 -10.34 13.55 21.08
CA ASP A 116 -10.47 13.40 22.55
C ASP A 116 -9.13 13.25 23.27
N SER A 117 -8.08 13.92 22.75
CA SER A 117 -6.71 13.81 23.23
C SER A 117 -5.95 15.14 23.06
N ARG A 118 -5.01 15.41 23.96
CA ARG A 118 -4.07 16.53 23.82
C ARG A 118 -2.96 16.26 22.80
N ARG A 119 -2.78 15.01 22.40
CA ARG A 119 -1.74 14.56 21.44
C ARG A 119 -2.40 13.98 20.21
N VAL A 120 -1.67 13.94 19.09
CA VAL A 120 -2.10 13.23 17.88
C VAL A 120 -2.37 11.78 18.23
N ASN A 121 -3.60 11.34 17.95
CA ASN A 121 -4.04 9.96 18.16
C ASN A 121 -4.85 9.40 17.00
N HIS A 122 -4.98 10.17 15.90
CA HIS A 122 -5.67 9.71 14.72
C HIS A 122 -5.02 10.25 13.46
N VAL A 123 -5.13 9.51 12.35
CA VAL A 123 -4.53 9.82 11.05
C VAL A 123 -5.39 9.28 9.90
N GLY A 124 -5.36 10.01 8.79
CA GLY A 124 -5.91 9.58 7.50
C GLY A 124 -4.98 9.92 6.35
N ILE A 125 -5.24 9.34 5.19
CA ILE A 125 -4.52 9.60 3.94
C ILE A 125 -5.37 10.54 3.10
N TYR A 126 -4.84 11.70 2.76
CA TYR A 126 -5.52 12.70 1.95
C TYR A 126 -5.69 12.23 0.51
N ILE A 127 -6.90 12.35 -0.02
CA ILE A 127 -7.28 11.85 -1.35
C ILE A 127 -7.72 12.96 -2.32
N GLY A 128 -7.45 14.22 -1.99
CA GLY A 128 -7.90 15.38 -2.78
C GLY A 128 -9.25 15.90 -2.31
N GLU A 129 -9.64 17.08 -2.82
CA GLU A 129 -10.95 17.71 -2.59
C GLU A 129 -11.35 17.79 -1.12
N ARG A 130 -10.40 18.12 -0.26
CA ARG A 130 -10.56 18.18 1.20
C ARG A 130 -11.07 16.89 1.84
N ARG A 131 -10.86 15.74 1.18
CA ARG A 131 -11.29 14.41 1.67
C ARG A 131 -10.07 13.56 2.06
N PHE A 132 -10.30 12.63 2.96
CA PHE A 132 -9.28 11.66 3.39
C PHE A 132 -9.91 10.29 3.65
N VAL A 133 -9.14 9.23 3.42
CA VAL A 133 -9.51 7.85 3.76
C VAL A 133 -8.82 7.44 5.06
N HIS A 134 -9.55 6.78 5.94
CA HIS A 134 -9.06 6.36 7.26
C HIS A 134 -9.84 5.16 7.83
N ALA A 135 -9.32 4.56 8.89
CA ALA A 135 -10.02 3.60 9.73
C ALA A 135 -10.49 4.32 11.00
N PRO A 136 -11.78 4.73 11.10
CA PRO A 136 -12.23 5.69 12.10
C PRO A 136 -12.28 5.14 13.53
N GLY A 137 -12.61 3.86 13.72
CA GLY A 137 -12.73 3.25 15.03
C GLY A 137 -13.59 2.00 15.04
N ALA A 138 -13.76 1.39 16.21
CA ALA A 138 -14.52 0.16 16.38
C ALA A 138 -15.94 0.26 15.80
N GLY A 139 -16.37 -0.79 15.13
CA GLY A 139 -17.70 -0.89 14.52
C GLY A 139 -17.85 -0.16 13.18
N LYS A 140 -16.84 0.58 12.72
CA LYS A 140 -16.88 1.29 11.43
C LYS A 140 -15.76 0.79 10.51
N PRO A 141 -16.05 0.50 9.23
CA PRO A 141 -15.02 0.11 8.28
C PRO A 141 -14.16 1.30 7.86
N VAL A 142 -13.06 1.02 7.14
CA VAL A 142 -12.30 2.03 6.41
C VAL A 142 -13.24 2.82 5.52
N THR A 143 -13.25 4.13 5.68
CA THR A 143 -14.19 5.04 5.01
C THR A 143 -13.52 6.34 4.60
N VAL A 144 -14.24 7.17 3.87
CA VAL A 144 -13.84 8.52 3.46
C VAL A 144 -14.66 9.54 4.25
N ASN A 145 -13.98 10.54 4.79
CA ASN A 145 -14.59 11.72 5.39
C ASN A 145 -14.00 13.00 4.82
N SER A 146 -14.65 14.14 5.12
CA SER A 146 -14.21 15.47 4.73
C SER A 146 -13.42 16.15 5.84
N LEU A 147 -12.41 16.95 5.46
CA LEU A 147 -11.77 17.91 6.36
C LEU A 147 -12.69 19.10 6.70
N ASP A 148 -13.82 19.24 5.98
CA ASP A 148 -14.84 20.25 6.23
C ASP A 148 -15.92 19.77 7.20
N ASP A 149 -15.97 18.47 7.51
CA ASP A 149 -16.83 17.95 8.57
C ASP A 149 -16.44 18.65 9.91
N GLU A 150 -17.40 19.21 10.61
CA GLU A 150 -17.19 19.94 11.87
C GLU A 150 -16.36 19.13 12.86
N PHE A 151 -16.66 17.83 13.01
CA PHE A 151 -15.93 16.92 13.88
C PHE A 151 -14.43 16.86 13.56
N TYR A 152 -14.06 16.78 12.27
CA TYR A 152 -12.65 16.66 11.86
C TYR A 152 -11.96 18.02 11.74
N SER A 153 -12.66 19.06 11.30
CA SER A 153 -12.09 20.41 11.16
C SER A 153 -11.62 20.98 12.50
N GLU A 154 -12.40 20.81 13.56
CA GLU A 154 -12.06 21.23 14.91
C GLU A 154 -10.90 20.43 15.53
N ARG A 155 -10.72 19.18 15.09
CA ARG A 155 -9.71 18.26 15.64
C ARG A 155 -8.47 18.12 14.76
N PHE A 156 -8.44 18.83 13.65
CA PHE A 156 -7.26 18.84 12.78
C PHE A 156 -6.05 19.40 13.52
N SER A 157 -4.93 18.70 13.45
CA SER A 157 -3.70 19.08 14.14
C SER A 157 -2.60 19.52 13.19
N SER A 158 -2.29 18.70 12.21
CA SER A 158 -1.20 18.92 11.26
C SER A 158 -1.36 18.05 10.03
N ALA A 159 -0.51 18.27 9.03
CA ALA A 159 -0.38 17.39 7.88
C ALA A 159 1.10 17.10 7.60
N GLY A 160 1.37 15.96 6.97
CA GLY A 160 2.73 15.54 6.68
C GLY A 160 2.84 14.60 5.51
N ARG A 161 4.07 14.32 5.08
CA ARG A 161 4.37 13.59 3.86
C ARG A 161 5.52 12.62 4.04
N PHE A 162 5.38 11.38 3.56
CA PHE A 162 6.44 10.37 3.47
C PHE A 162 6.77 9.98 2.03
N TRP A 163 5.85 10.08 1.10
CA TRP A 163 5.99 9.53 -0.26
C TRP A 163 7.04 10.25 -1.14
N GLN A 164 7.60 11.36 -0.69
CA GLN A 164 8.75 12.01 -1.32
C GLN A 164 10.10 11.45 -0.87
N GLN A 165 10.13 10.62 0.18
CA GLN A 165 11.36 9.98 0.63
C GLN A 165 11.78 8.89 -0.37
N SER A 166 13.11 8.73 -0.54
CA SER A 166 13.63 7.61 -1.32
C SER A 166 13.29 6.28 -0.65
N PRO A 167 12.91 5.25 -1.39
CA PRO A 167 12.79 3.90 -0.86
C PRO A 167 14.13 3.47 -0.23
N ARG A 168 14.10 2.82 0.92
CA ARG A 168 15.28 2.22 1.57
C ARG A 168 15.41 0.77 1.16
#